data_be8a220653f2c2d3ff1b093fa9adf86a
#
_entry.id   be8a220653f2c2d3ff1b093fa9adf86a
#
_cell.length_a   1.000
_cell.length_b   1.000
_cell.length_c   1.000
_cell.angle_alpha   90.00
_cell.angle_beta   90.00
_cell.angle_gamma   90.00
#
_symmetry.space_group_name_H-M   'P 1'
#
loop_
_entity.id
_entity.type
_entity.pdbx_description
1 polymer ?
#
loop_
_entity_poly.entity_id
_entity_poly.type
_entity_poly.pdbx_seq_one_letter_code
_entity_poly.pdbx_strand_id
1 'polypeptide(L)'
;MPTPNAPNPVSNPKARANLLQVISERSLLRDTEVMLASGASSTFYFDMKRTAFHAEGASLIAQLILDQLADLDVDYVGGLEMGAVPLVACVIQRSFPDRPLGGFFVRKQPKDHGTRRLIEGLRQEESLAGKTVVLLEDVTTTGGSVLKAVAAVREEGASVPCVITVVDRLEGAADNLKKESVELRSVLTVHDFVL
;
A
#
# COMPACT_ATOMS: atom_id res chain seq x y z
N MET A 1 -10.22 14.69 -21.89
CA MET A 1 -9.05 14.22 -21.15
C MET A 1 -9.55 13.83 -19.76
N PRO A 2 -9.38 12.60 -19.27
CA PRO A 2 -9.78 12.27 -17.90
C PRO A 2 -8.90 13.07 -16.94
N THR A 3 -9.53 13.61 -15.90
CA THR A 3 -8.86 14.31 -14.81
C THR A 3 -7.86 13.35 -14.14
N PRO A 4 -6.59 13.75 -13.94
CA PRO A 4 -5.65 12.95 -13.15
C PRO A 4 -6.16 12.94 -11.71
N ASN A 5 -6.47 11.76 -11.16
CA ASN A 5 -7.01 11.47 -9.81
C ASN A 5 -8.52 11.18 -9.69
N ALA A 6 -9.21 10.78 -10.75
CA ALA A 6 -10.48 10.10 -10.50
C ALA A 6 -10.18 8.74 -9.84
N PRO A 7 -10.76 8.42 -8.67
CA PRO A 7 -10.61 7.08 -8.12
C PRO A 7 -11.10 6.08 -9.16
N ASN A 8 -10.30 5.02 -9.39
CA ASN A 8 -10.69 3.94 -10.27
C ASN A 8 -12.11 3.48 -9.86
N PRO A 9 -13.03 3.19 -10.80
CA PRO A 9 -14.41 2.87 -10.45
C PRO A 9 -14.40 1.76 -9.40
N VAL A 10 -14.88 2.11 -8.21
CA VAL A 10 -14.88 1.21 -7.04
C VAL A 10 -15.76 0.03 -7.36
N SER A 11 -15.17 -1.13 -7.60
CA SER A 11 -15.90 -2.36 -7.95
C SER A 11 -16.87 -2.82 -6.85
N ASN A 12 -16.68 -2.36 -5.59
CA ASN A 12 -17.53 -2.70 -4.46
C ASN A 12 -17.81 -1.50 -3.52
N PRO A 13 -18.82 -0.65 -3.86
CA PRO A 13 -19.14 0.53 -3.05
C PRO A 13 -19.50 0.20 -1.60
N LYS A 14 -20.14 -0.95 -1.34
CA LYS A 14 -20.51 -1.38 0.01
C LYS A 14 -19.28 -1.72 0.84
N ALA A 15 -18.35 -2.49 0.29
CA ALA A 15 -17.10 -2.82 0.98
C ALA A 15 -16.28 -1.55 1.28
N ARG A 16 -16.25 -0.59 0.33
CA ARG A 16 -15.59 0.70 0.51
C ARG A 16 -16.22 1.52 1.65
N ALA A 17 -17.54 1.61 1.71
CA ALA A 17 -18.25 2.31 2.79
C ALA A 17 -18.01 1.66 4.16
N ASN A 18 -18.03 0.32 4.23
CA ASN A 18 -17.73 -0.41 5.46
C ASN A 18 -16.27 -0.17 5.90
N LEU A 19 -15.31 -0.20 4.97
CA LEU A 19 -13.91 0.07 5.31
C LEU A 19 -13.72 1.50 5.83
N LEU A 20 -14.38 2.48 5.20
CA LEU A 20 -14.37 3.88 5.66
C LEU A 20 -14.86 3.99 7.11
N GLN A 21 -15.95 3.31 7.46
CA GLN A 21 -16.46 3.27 8.82
C GLN A 21 -15.45 2.65 9.80
N VAL A 22 -14.92 1.46 9.46
CA VAL A 22 -13.93 0.77 10.32
C VAL A 22 -12.69 1.63 10.56
N ILE A 23 -12.18 2.31 9.53
CA ILE A 23 -11.01 3.20 9.67
C ILE A 23 -11.36 4.41 10.53
N SER A 24 -12.53 5.03 10.30
CA SER A 24 -12.98 6.20 11.07
C SER A 24 -13.10 5.92 12.57
N GLU A 25 -13.57 4.72 12.92
CA GLU A 25 -13.77 4.31 14.31
C GLU A 25 -12.48 3.83 14.99
N ARG A 26 -11.58 3.19 14.25
CA ARG A 26 -10.42 2.50 14.83
C ARG A 26 -9.09 3.20 14.61
N SER A 27 -8.89 3.77 13.43
CA SER A 27 -7.56 4.21 12.98
C SER A 27 -7.42 5.71 12.88
N LEU A 28 -8.52 6.46 12.72
CA LEU A 28 -8.49 7.92 12.62
C LEU A 28 -8.45 8.54 14.03
N LEU A 29 -7.30 9.10 14.37
CA LEU A 29 -7.09 9.86 15.60
C LEU A 29 -7.26 11.35 15.26
N ARG A 30 -8.18 12.02 15.95
CA ARG A 30 -8.46 13.47 15.84
C ARG A 30 -7.88 14.19 17.03
N ASP A 31 -7.72 15.50 16.90
CA ASP A 31 -7.23 16.38 17.96
C ASP A 31 -5.87 15.94 18.54
N THR A 32 -5.06 15.30 17.71
CA THR A 32 -3.74 14.81 18.07
C THR A 32 -2.71 15.57 17.27
N GLU A 33 -1.90 16.39 17.94
CA GLU A 33 -0.76 17.03 17.28
C GLU A 33 0.31 15.96 17.00
N VAL A 34 0.48 15.58 15.74
CA VAL A 34 1.44 14.57 15.31
C VAL A 34 2.38 15.17 14.29
N MET A 35 3.68 14.99 14.51
CA MET A 35 4.70 15.27 13.51
C MET A 35 4.71 14.14 12.49
N LEU A 36 4.42 14.44 11.22
CA LEU A 36 4.44 13.48 10.14
C LEU A 36 5.88 13.16 9.73
N ALA A 37 6.07 12.05 9.03
CA ALA A 37 7.38 11.68 8.45
C ALA A 37 7.93 12.74 7.47
N SER A 38 7.07 13.59 6.91
CA SER A 38 7.43 14.76 6.09
C SER A 38 7.96 15.95 6.89
N GLY A 39 7.87 15.93 8.24
CA GLY A 39 8.22 17.05 9.12
C GLY A 39 7.10 18.08 9.32
N ALA A 40 5.94 17.91 8.68
CA ALA A 40 4.77 18.77 8.89
C ALA A 40 3.98 18.35 10.12
N SER A 41 3.38 19.31 10.86
CA SER A 41 2.41 19.01 11.92
C SER A 41 1.04 18.72 11.31
N SER A 42 0.32 17.78 11.92
CA SER A 42 -1.05 17.45 11.54
C SER A 42 -1.94 17.36 12.76
N THR A 43 -3.19 17.79 12.63
CA THR A 43 -4.22 17.70 13.66
C THR A 43 -4.93 16.35 13.70
N PHE A 44 -4.62 15.46 12.76
CA PHE A 44 -5.14 14.10 12.69
C PHE A 44 -4.06 13.11 12.23
N TYR A 45 -4.24 11.84 12.63
CA TYR A 45 -3.34 10.76 12.27
C TYR A 45 -4.11 9.48 11.96
N PHE A 46 -3.65 8.73 10.95
CA PHE A 46 -4.18 7.40 10.63
C PHE A 46 -3.24 6.32 11.18
N ASP A 47 -3.60 5.68 12.30
CA ASP A 47 -2.92 4.47 12.79
C ASP A 47 -3.54 3.23 12.15
N MET A 48 -3.18 2.98 10.91
CA MET A 48 -3.76 1.90 10.11
C MET A 48 -3.50 0.50 10.65
N LYS A 49 -2.51 0.33 11.53
CA LYS A 49 -2.29 -0.94 12.22
C LYS A 49 -3.54 -1.40 12.98
N ARG A 50 -4.30 -0.47 13.55
CA ARG A 50 -5.54 -0.79 14.28
C ARG A 50 -6.63 -1.38 13.38
N THR A 51 -6.68 -0.98 12.10
CA THR A 51 -7.59 -1.57 11.11
C THR A 51 -6.99 -2.81 10.49
N ALA A 52 -5.70 -2.81 10.15
CA ALA A 52 -5.05 -3.94 9.49
C ALA A 52 -4.94 -5.19 10.38
N PHE A 53 -4.85 -5.03 11.70
CA PHE A 53 -4.91 -6.12 12.68
C PHE A 53 -6.32 -6.43 13.20
N HIS A 54 -7.36 -5.86 12.60
CA HIS A 54 -8.76 -6.19 12.88
C HIS A 54 -9.32 -7.09 11.78
N ALA A 55 -10.00 -8.17 12.14
CA ALA A 55 -10.44 -9.20 11.19
C ALA A 55 -11.28 -8.64 10.03
N GLU A 56 -12.29 -7.81 10.34
CA GLU A 56 -13.13 -7.17 9.32
C GLU A 56 -12.32 -6.16 8.49
N GLY A 57 -11.49 -5.34 9.13
CA GLY A 57 -10.64 -4.35 8.45
C GLY A 57 -9.67 -5.01 7.49
N ALA A 58 -8.94 -6.05 7.93
CA ALA A 58 -8.02 -6.81 7.09
C ALA A 58 -8.73 -7.45 5.89
N SER A 59 -9.93 -8.04 6.11
CA SER A 59 -10.72 -8.66 5.06
C SER A 59 -11.19 -7.65 4.00
N LEU A 60 -11.68 -6.48 4.43
CA LEU A 60 -12.12 -5.41 3.54
C LEU A 60 -10.97 -4.80 2.76
N ILE A 61 -9.84 -4.54 3.43
CA ILE A 61 -8.61 -4.04 2.77
C ILE A 61 -8.17 -5.01 1.68
N ALA A 62 -8.04 -6.30 2.02
CA ALA A 62 -7.60 -7.32 1.06
C ALA A 62 -8.53 -7.41 -0.15
N GLN A 63 -9.85 -7.39 0.07
CA GLN A 63 -10.84 -7.41 -0.99
C GLN A 63 -10.68 -6.22 -1.93
N LEU A 64 -10.65 -5.00 -1.39
CA LEU A 64 -10.61 -3.78 -2.20
C LEU A 64 -9.28 -3.61 -2.93
N ILE A 65 -8.17 -4.08 -2.36
CA ILE A 65 -6.89 -4.13 -3.06
C ILE A 65 -6.94 -5.14 -4.22
N LEU A 66 -7.47 -6.35 -4.02
CA LEU A 66 -7.61 -7.34 -5.09
C LEU A 66 -8.54 -6.85 -6.22
N ASP A 67 -9.61 -6.12 -5.88
CA ASP A 67 -10.48 -5.47 -6.86
C ASP A 67 -9.68 -4.49 -7.75
N GLN A 68 -8.75 -3.73 -7.17
CA GLN A 68 -7.89 -2.79 -7.91
C GLN A 68 -6.77 -3.48 -8.70
N LEU A 69 -6.46 -4.74 -8.42
CA LEU A 69 -5.50 -5.54 -9.17
C LEU A 69 -6.13 -6.29 -10.35
N ALA A 70 -7.45 -6.24 -10.52
CA ALA A 70 -8.17 -7.08 -11.48
C ALA A 70 -7.78 -6.84 -12.95
N ASP A 71 -7.34 -5.62 -13.29
CA ASP A 71 -6.92 -5.21 -14.63
C ASP A 71 -5.41 -5.37 -14.90
N LEU A 72 -4.65 -5.85 -13.91
CA LEU A 72 -3.19 -5.99 -13.99
C LEU A 72 -2.77 -7.45 -13.94
N ASP A 73 -1.76 -7.81 -14.72
CA ASP A 73 -1.10 -9.11 -14.58
C ASP A 73 0.06 -8.97 -13.58
N VAL A 74 -0.16 -9.42 -12.34
CA VAL A 74 0.72 -9.22 -11.19
C VAL A 74 1.22 -10.56 -10.68
N ASP A 75 2.54 -10.67 -10.51
CA ASP A 75 3.19 -11.87 -9.92
C ASP A 75 3.28 -11.75 -8.39
N TYR A 76 3.64 -10.55 -7.89
CA TYR A 76 3.90 -10.31 -6.47
C TYR A 76 3.27 -9.02 -5.97
N VAL A 77 2.90 -9.03 -4.69
CA VAL A 77 2.61 -7.82 -3.93
C VAL A 77 3.66 -7.64 -2.83
N GLY A 78 4.06 -6.40 -2.60
CA GLY A 78 5.06 -6.09 -1.57
C GLY A 78 4.85 -4.70 -0.98
N GLY A 79 5.77 -4.25 -0.13
CA GLY A 79 5.74 -2.88 0.40
C GLY A 79 6.74 -2.65 1.51
N LEU A 80 6.91 -1.39 1.93
CA LEU A 80 7.88 -1.03 2.95
C LEU A 80 7.39 -1.43 4.35
N GLU A 81 8.28 -2.02 5.16
CA GLU A 81 7.96 -2.28 6.57
C GLU A 81 7.69 -0.97 7.32
N MET A 82 6.83 -0.90 8.34
CA MET A 82 6.01 -1.97 8.90
C MET A 82 4.57 -1.92 8.36
N GLY A 83 4.11 -0.77 7.83
CA GLY A 83 2.70 -0.53 7.46
C GLY A 83 2.19 -1.50 6.40
N ALA A 84 3.02 -1.80 5.39
CA ALA A 84 2.64 -2.71 4.31
C ALA A 84 2.60 -4.19 4.71
N VAL A 85 3.35 -4.61 5.72
CA VAL A 85 3.49 -6.05 6.07
C VAL A 85 2.14 -6.74 6.32
N PRO A 86 1.24 -6.21 7.19
CA PRO A 86 -0.07 -6.82 7.39
C PRO A 86 -0.94 -6.78 6.13
N LEU A 87 -0.81 -5.74 5.29
CA LEU A 87 -1.57 -5.62 4.04
C LEU A 87 -1.16 -6.72 3.06
N VAL A 88 0.14 -6.93 2.86
CA VAL A 88 0.67 -8.00 2.01
C VAL A 88 0.15 -9.36 2.49
N ALA A 89 0.24 -9.63 3.79
CA ALA A 89 -0.19 -10.91 4.36
C ALA A 89 -1.69 -11.18 4.10
N CYS A 90 -2.57 -10.20 4.33
CA CYS A 90 -4.00 -10.42 4.11
C CYS A 90 -4.36 -10.49 2.62
N VAL A 91 -3.68 -9.76 1.74
CA VAL A 91 -3.91 -9.80 0.29
C VAL A 91 -3.49 -11.15 -0.29
N ILE A 92 -2.28 -11.66 0.01
CA ILE A 92 -1.85 -12.98 -0.48
C ILE A 92 -2.72 -14.10 0.04
N GLN A 93 -3.13 -14.06 1.31
CA GLN A 93 -4.05 -15.04 1.87
C GLN A 93 -5.38 -15.07 1.11
N ARG A 94 -5.95 -13.89 0.82
CA ARG A 94 -7.23 -13.78 0.14
C ARG A 94 -7.14 -14.07 -1.36
N SER A 95 -5.98 -13.90 -1.99
CA SER A 95 -5.76 -14.21 -3.41
C SER A 95 -5.86 -15.70 -3.74
N PHE A 96 -5.64 -16.57 -2.74
CA PHE A 96 -5.73 -18.02 -2.88
C PHE A 96 -7.20 -18.51 -2.70
N PRO A 97 -7.69 -19.50 -3.50
CA PRO A 97 -6.96 -20.21 -4.57
C PRO A 97 -7.12 -19.57 -5.97
N ASP A 98 -7.95 -18.53 -6.12
CA ASP A 98 -8.43 -18.07 -7.43
C ASP A 98 -7.33 -17.44 -8.27
N ARG A 99 -6.48 -16.63 -7.63
CA ARG A 99 -5.36 -15.93 -8.27
C ARG A 99 -4.18 -15.79 -7.30
N PRO A 100 -3.45 -16.88 -7.03
CA PRO A 100 -2.38 -16.87 -6.04
C PRO A 100 -1.29 -15.84 -6.39
N LEU A 101 -1.01 -14.92 -5.46
CA LEU A 101 0.05 -13.92 -5.56
C LEU A 101 1.21 -14.29 -4.65
N GLY A 102 2.44 -14.02 -5.09
CA GLY A 102 3.60 -13.99 -4.21
C GLY A 102 3.58 -12.77 -3.30
N GLY A 103 4.22 -12.85 -2.14
CA GLY A 103 4.32 -11.73 -1.22
C GLY A 103 5.69 -11.56 -0.61
N PHE A 104 6.11 -10.30 -0.40
CA PHE A 104 7.36 -9.94 0.26
C PHE A 104 7.21 -8.58 0.97
N PHE A 105 8.21 -8.20 1.75
CA PHE A 105 8.31 -6.83 2.24
C PHE A 105 9.73 -6.27 2.06
N VAL A 106 9.82 -4.95 1.99
CA VAL A 106 11.07 -4.21 1.88
C VAL A 106 11.40 -3.64 3.25
N ARG A 107 12.62 -3.88 3.72
CA ARG A 107 13.14 -3.34 4.98
C ARG A 107 13.51 -1.88 4.82
N LYS A 108 13.37 -1.11 5.90
CA LYS A 108 13.86 0.28 5.96
C LYS A 108 15.39 0.37 5.97
N GLN A 109 16.03 -0.68 6.52
CA GLN A 109 17.49 -0.79 6.60
C GLN A 109 17.93 -2.23 6.33
N PRO A 110 19.11 -2.44 5.72
CA PRO A 110 19.68 -3.77 5.55
C PRO A 110 19.89 -4.47 6.91
N LYS A 111 19.94 -5.80 6.89
CA LYS A 111 20.33 -6.59 8.09
C LYS A 111 21.80 -6.32 8.45
N ASP A 112 22.07 -6.27 9.74
CA ASP A 112 23.46 -6.17 10.25
C ASP A 112 24.26 -7.46 9.99
N HIS A 113 23.57 -8.59 9.85
CA HIS A 113 24.16 -9.92 9.64
C HIS A 113 23.43 -10.68 8.52
N GLY A 114 24.18 -11.50 7.76
CA GLY A 114 23.68 -12.33 6.67
C GLY A 114 23.68 -11.63 5.30
N THR A 115 22.77 -12.02 4.42
CA THR A 115 22.58 -11.33 3.13
C THR A 115 22.03 -9.93 3.39
N ARG A 116 22.78 -8.90 2.98
CA ARG A 116 22.36 -7.49 3.12
C ARG A 116 21.17 -7.10 2.23
N ARG A 117 20.31 -8.07 1.90
CA ARG A 117 19.13 -7.84 1.05
C ARG A 117 18.10 -7.02 1.81
N LEU A 118 17.51 -6.06 1.12
CA LEU A 118 16.38 -5.28 1.64
C LEU A 118 15.05 -6.04 1.54
N ILE A 119 14.94 -7.00 0.60
CA ILE A 119 13.72 -7.75 0.34
C ILE A 119 13.70 -9.04 1.16
N GLU A 120 12.60 -9.24 1.86
CA GLU A 120 12.33 -10.39 2.75
C GLU A 120 11.03 -11.08 2.37
N GLY A 121 10.96 -12.39 2.57
CA GLY A 121 9.77 -13.21 2.30
C GLY A 121 9.91 -14.12 1.09
N LEU A 122 10.93 -13.90 0.25
CA LEU A 122 11.25 -14.77 -0.88
C LEU A 122 12.13 -15.94 -0.43
N ARG A 123 11.91 -17.12 -1.03
CA ARG A 123 12.82 -18.24 -0.87
C ARG A 123 14.16 -17.96 -1.58
N GLN A 124 15.17 -18.74 -1.29
CA GLN A 124 16.52 -18.54 -1.84
C GLN A 124 16.55 -18.65 -3.38
N GLU A 125 15.69 -19.50 -3.93
CA GLU A 125 15.58 -19.75 -5.37
C GLU A 125 14.64 -18.78 -6.09
N GLU A 126 13.88 -17.97 -5.35
CA GLU A 126 12.95 -17.00 -5.91
C GLU A 126 13.64 -15.68 -6.24
N SER A 127 13.24 -15.10 -7.36
CA SER A 127 13.76 -13.82 -7.85
C SER A 127 12.63 -12.94 -8.34
N LEU A 128 12.77 -11.65 -8.14
CA LEU A 128 11.85 -10.64 -8.70
C LEU A 128 12.24 -10.23 -10.13
N ALA A 129 13.37 -10.68 -10.67
CA ALA A 129 13.83 -10.32 -12.00
C ALA A 129 12.79 -10.72 -13.08
N GLY A 130 12.39 -9.72 -13.89
CA GLY A 130 11.36 -9.88 -14.92
C GLY A 130 9.92 -10.03 -14.42
N LYS A 131 9.69 -9.87 -13.12
CA LYS A 131 8.37 -9.96 -12.49
C LYS A 131 7.63 -8.64 -12.48
N THR A 132 6.30 -8.70 -12.49
CA THR A 132 5.44 -7.55 -12.27
C THR A 132 5.04 -7.49 -10.81
N VAL A 133 5.39 -6.39 -10.14
CA VAL A 133 5.19 -6.17 -8.72
C VAL A 133 4.28 -4.97 -8.50
N VAL A 134 3.28 -5.12 -7.65
CA VAL A 134 2.50 -4.00 -7.12
C VAL A 134 2.88 -3.76 -5.67
N LEU A 135 3.20 -2.51 -5.33
CA LEU A 135 3.53 -2.14 -3.95
C LEU A 135 2.30 -1.62 -3.22
N LEU A 136 2.19 -2.03 -1.96
CA LEU A 136 1.11 -1.66 -1.06
C LEU A 136 1.63 -0.66 -0.01
N GLU A 137 0.79 0.30 0.34
CA GLU A 137 1.06 1.26 1.40
C GLU A 137 -0.20 1.44 2.25
N ASP A 138 -0.06 1.64 3.54
CA ASP A 138 -1.18 1.86 4.43
C ASP A 138 -1.70 3.30 4.33
N VAL A 139 -0.82 4.29 4.41
CA VAL A 139 -1.15 5.72 4.27
C VAL A 139 -0.07 6.40 3.45
N THR A 140 -0.49 7.08 2.40
CA THR A 140 0.42 7.86 1.56
C THR A 140 0.27 9.35 1.83
N THR A 141 1.40 10.04 2.10
CA THR A 141 1.51 11.50 2.19
C THR A 141 2.21 12.02 0.93
N THR A 142 3.51 12.17 0.97
CA THR A 142 4.32 12.60 -0.16
C THR A 142 4.81 11.44 -1.04
N GLY A 143 4.64 10.19 -0.60
CA GLY A 143 5.12 9.00 -1.30
C GLY A 143 6.60 8.67 -1.06
N GLY A 144 7.32 9.44 -0.23
CA GLY A 144 8.76 9.24 -0.01
C GLY A 144 9.13 7.85 0.55
N SER A 145 8.27 7.26 1.37
CA SER A 145 8.45 5.90 1.91
C SER A 145 8.36 4.85 0.81
N VAL A 146 7.27 4.87 0.06
CA VAL A 146 7.02 3.87 -0.99
C VAL A 146 7.97 4.01 -2.17
N LEU A 147 8.46 5.20 -2.48
CA LEU A 147 9.49 5.41 -3.52
C LEU A 147 10.80 4.67 -3.20
N LYS A 148 11.17 4.54 -1.93
CA LYS A 148 12.31 3.71 -1.51
C LYS A 148 12.08 2.23 -1.82
N ALA A 149 10.85 1.75 -1.61
CA ALA A 149 10.49 0.39 -1.96
C ALA A 149 10.47 0.18 -3.49
N VAL A 150 9.97 1.16 -4.26
CA VAL A 150 10.03 1.14 -5.73
C VAL A 150 11.47 0.98 -6.22
N ALA A 151 12.40 1.79 -5.70
CA ALA A 151 13.81 1.71 -6.06
C ALA A 151 14.41 0.34 -5.75
N ALA A 152 14.22 -0.17 -4.52
CA ALA A 152 14.74 -1.47 -4.10
C ALA A 152 14.21 -2.63 -4.95
N VAL A 153 12.92 -2.61 -5.30
CA VAL A 153 12.30 -3.64 -6.13
C VAL A 153 12.79 -3.59 -7.59
N ARG A 154 13.00 -2.39 -8.12
CA ARG A 154 13.58 -2.21 -9.46
C ARG A 154 15.06 -2.63 -9.54
N GLU A 155 15.83 -2.45 -8.47
CA GLU A 155 17.20 -2.95 -8.36
C GLU A 155 17.26 -4.49 -8.47
N GLU A 156 16.22 -5.20 -8.03
CA GLU A 156 16.09 -6.66 -8.21
C GLU A 156 15.56 -7.05 -9.62
N GLY A 157 15.40 -6.09 -10.53
CA GLY A 157 15.01 -6.32 -11.93
C GLY A 157 13.51 -6.49 -12.16
N ALA A 158 12.66 -6.13 -11.21
CA ALA A 158 11.21 -6.17 -11.37
C ALA A 158 10.66 -4.89 -12.01
N SER A 159 9.48 -5.01 -12.62
CA SER A 159 8.65 -3.86 -13.02
C SER A 159 7.68 -3.49 -11.89
N VAL A 160 7.51 -2.18 -11.66
CA VAL A 160 6.55 -1.66 -10.68
C VAL A 160 5.60 -0.71 -11.41
N PRO A 161 4.47 -1.19 -11.95
CA PRO A 161 3.52 -0.36 -12.70
C PRO A 161 2.72 0.56 -11.81
N CYS A 162 2.35 0.10 -10.61
CA CYS A 162 1.58 0.93 -9.69
C CYS A 162 1.88 0.65 -8.22
N VAL A 163 1.46 1.61 -7.40
CA VAL A 163 1.33 1.52 -5.94
C VAL A 163 -0.15 1.59 -5.61
N ILE A 164 -0.62 0.75 -4.68
CA ILE A 164 -1.97 0.83 -4.12
C ILE A 164 -1.87 1.24 -2.65
N THR A 165 -2.46 2.38 -2.30
CA THR A 165 -2.55 2.84 -0.91
C THR A 165 -3.96 2.66 -0.36
N VAL A 166 -4.08 2.34 0.93
CA VAL A 166 -5.40 2.25 1.57
C VAL A 166 -5.96 3.65 1.75
N VAL A 167 -5.17 4.60 2.24
CA VAL A 167 -5.59 6.01 2.39
C VAL A 167 -4.57 6.93 1.73
N ASP A 168 -4.98 7.68 0.72
CA ASP A 168 -4.19 8.78 0.17
C ASP A 168 -4.56 10.10 0.87
N ARG A 169 -3.57 10.75 1.47
CA ARG A 169 -3.75 12.07 2.11
C ARG A 169 -3.72 13.24 1.14
N LEU A 170 -3.49 12.96 -0.14
CA LEU A 170 -3.42 13.95 -1.22
C LEU A 170 -2.34 15.04 -1.00
N GLU A 171 -1.22 14.66 -0.40
CA GLU A 171 -0.07 15.54 -0.09
C GLU A 171 1.05 15.44 -1.17
N GLY A 172 0.69 15.10 -2.41
CA GLY A 172 1.60 15.12 -3.57
C GLY A 172 2.23 13.77 -3.94
N ALA A 173 1.81 12.65 -3.33
CA ALA A 173 2.33 11.32 -3.65
C ALA A 173 2.11 10.92 -5.11
N ALA A 174 0.93 11.20 -5.66
CA ALA A 174 0.58 10.87 -7.05
C ALA A 174 1.55 11.52 -8.04
N ASP A 175 1.86 12.81 -7.86
CA ASP A 175 2.79 13.53 -8.72
C ASP A 175 4.23 13.01 -8.59
N ASN A 176 4.65 12.67 -7.37
CA ASN A 176 5.99 12.16 -7.13
C ASN A 176 6.17 10.74 -7.71
N LEU A 177 5.18 9.86 -7.58
CA LEU A 177 5.19 8.53 -8.19
C LEU A 177 5.11 8.61 -9.72
N LYS A 178 4.32 9.53 -10.26
CA LYS A 178 4.23 9.76 -11.71
C LYS A 178 5.56 10.16 -12.34
N LYS A 179 6.41 10.93 -11.64
CA LYS A 179 7.76 11.27 -12.11
C LYS A 179 8.62 10.01 -12.31
N GLU A 180 8.37 8.98 -11.51
CA GLU A 180 9.01 7.66 -11.60
C GLU A 180 8.25 6.69 -12.51
N SER A 181 7.27 7.15 -13.29
CA SER A 181 6.43 6.31 -14.15
C SER A 181 5.71 5.20 -13.37
N VAL A 182 5.24 5.50 -12.17
CA VAL A 182 4.45 4.63 -11.30
C VAL A 182 3.08 5.26 -11.09
N GLU A 183 2.01 4.51 -11.31
CA GLU A 183 0.65 4.95 -11.01
C GLU A 183 0.38 4.86 -9.51
N LEU A 184 -0.31 5.84 -8.92
CA LEU A 184 -0.88 5.72 -7.58
C LEU A 184 -2.38 5.42 -7.69
N ARG A 185 -2.80 4.30 -7.12
CA ARG A 185 -4.21 3.96 -6.90
C ARG A 185 -4.53 4.06 -5.42
N SER A 186 -5.68 4.61 -5.06
CA SER A 186 -6.11 4.70 -3.65
C SER A 186 -7.45 4.02 -3.44
N VAL A 187 -7.58 3.30 -2.32
CA VAL A 187 -8.87 2.74 -1.89
C VAL A 187 -9.76 3.85 -1.34
N LEU A 188 -9.19 4.70 -0.50
CA LEU A 188 -9.81 5.89 0.08
C LEU A 188 -8.86 7.08 -0.02
N THR A 189 -9.43 8.28 0.05
CA THR A 189 -8.67 9.52 0.17
C THR A 189 -9.03 10.24 1.46
N VAL A 190 -8.22 11.20 1.86
CA VAL A 190 -8.49 12.04 3.04
C VAL A 190 -9.85 12.75 2.95
N HIS A 191 -10.33 13.05 1.74
CA HIS A 191 -11.63 13.70 1.53
C HIS A 191 -12.84 12.80 1.81
N ASP A 192 -12.64 11.48 1.95
CA ASP A 192 -13.72 10.56 2.33
C ASP A 192 -14.05 10.65 3.82
N PHE A 193 -13.15 11.22 4.64
CA PHE A 193 -13.30 11.30 6.09
C PHE A 193 -13.80 12.65 6.55
N VAL A 194 -14.59 12.67 7.62
CA VAL A 194 -14.92 13.89 8.37
C VAL A 194 -13.78 14.13 9.36
N LEU A 195 -12.99 15.16 9.12
CA LEU A 195 -11.80 15.53 9.90
C LEU A 195 -12.11 16.68 10.88
#